data_e9fa3540369beec2bdc32ea91f791d47
#
_entry.id   e9fa3540369beec2bdc32ea91f791d47
#
_cell.length_a   1.000
_cell.length_b   1.000
_cell.length_c   1.000
_cell.angle_alpha   90.00
_cell.angle_beta   90.00
_cell.angle_gamma   90.00
#
_symmetry.space_group_name_H-M   'P 1'
#
loop_
_entity.id
_entity.type
_entity.pdbx_description
1 polymer ?
#
loop_
_entity_poly.entity_id
_entity_poly.type
_entity_poly.pdbx_seq_one_letter_code
_entity_poly.pdbx_strand_id
1 'polypeptide(L)'
;MRCQVIISFLIAMSTTSVMYAMDNLPLPCRIEWNNSNSLPPLSDNEQNRGVAGAFSGFVGNELIIAGGANFPDKMPWEGGKKSWERTLYHAYTDTLDFQWGIITDFLPAAIAYGVSIQLAEGLLCIGGCDMKRCFDDVFLIYKEGGVFKLSYDWPSLPVPLANATGALLNNKIYIAGGQEKMIEEEATNHFFVLDLDRKDKGWVALPSWDGNPRGYAVSVAFEDGKYPGFYLFSGRDYRSSGYVEVLTDGHRYDPDINRWTQLQGFFPVMAGTALVNLDNIVFFGGVAKLLPGSYEHPGFENIIRVYSPMSNTFVHEGIVPFPVPVTTNIAIRENKFYITSGEIKPGIRIPLVYEGQIVPLEQ
;
A
#
# COMPACT_ATOMS: atom_id res chain seq x y z
N MET A 1 -39.89 -10.91 8.00
CA MET A 1 -39.44 -10.63 9.37
C MET A 1 -38.22 -9.69 9.26
N ARG A 2 -38.35 -8.45 9.73
CA ARG A 2 -37.31 -7.44 9.69
C ARG A 2 -36.38 -7.66 10.87
N CYS A 3 -35.11 -7.91 10.63
CA CYS A 3 -34.07 -7.92 11.67
C CYS A 3 -33.71 -6.46 12.00
N GLN A 4 -34.01 -6.02 13.21
CA GLN A 4 -33.58 -4.71 13.71
C GLN A 4 -32.14 -4.84 14.21
N VAL A 5 -31.26 -4.05 13.63
CA VAL A 5 -29.92 -3.83 14.15
C VAL A 5 -30.04 -2.83 15.31
N ILE A 6 -29.78 -3.30 16.51
CA ILE A 6 -29.70 -2.43 17.71
C ILE A 6 -28.25 -1.90 17.77
N ILE A 7 -28.10 -0.62 17.40
CA ILE A 7 -26.86 0.12 17.64
C ILE A 7 -26.98 0.75 19.04
N SER A 8 -26.28 0.18 20.00
CA SER A 8 -26.14 0.80 21.31
C SER A 8 -24.94 1.72 21.32
N PHE A 9 -25.18 3.03 21.27
CA PHE A 9 -24.15 4.04 21.57
C PHE A 9 -24.01 4.17 23.09
N LEU A 10 -22.91 3.72 23.63
CA LEU A 10 -22.46 4.08 24.98
C LEU A 10 -21.31 5.08 24.84
N ILE A 11 -21.60 6.35 25.09
CA ILE A 11 -20.56 7.37 25.30
C ILE A 11 -20.16 7.27 26.76
N ALA A 12 -19.06 6.60 27.03
CA ALA A 12 -18.34 6.73 28.29
C ALA A 12 -16.92 7.18 27.94
N MET A 13 -16.52 8.34 28.42
CA MET A 13 -15.13 8.78 28.41
C MET A 13 -14.31 7.85 29.32
N SER A 14 -13.83 6.77 28.76
CA SER A 14 -12.76 5.92 29.28
C SER A 14 -12.21 5.14 28.09
N THR A 15 -10.93 5.14 27.92
CA THR A 15 -10.10 4.38 26.99
C THR A 15 -10.66 2.99 26.68
N THR A 16 -11.58 2.90 25.74
CA THR A 16 -12.12 1.63 25.25
C THR A 16 -11.80 1.53 23.77
N SER A 17 -10.99 0.52 23.44
CA SER A 17 -10.85 0.02 22.08
C SER A 17 -12.24 -0.23 21.51
N VAL A 18 -12.60 0.45 20.44
CA VAL A 18 -13.87 0.20 19.74
C VAL A 18 -13.67 -1.08 18.94
N MET A 19 -14.13 -2.20 19.48
CA MET A 19 -14.19 -3.46 18.76
C MET A 19 -15.30 -3.39 17.71
N TYR A 20 -14.91 -3.38 16.43
CA TYR A 20 -15.82 -3.71 15.34
C TYR A 20 -15.59 -5.17 14.98
N ALA A 21 -16.45 -6.04 15.47
CA ALA A 21 -16.47 -7.42 15.01
C ALA A 21 -17.00 -7.45 13.57
N MET A 22 -16.21 -7.94 12.65
CA MET A 22 -16.68 -8.31 11.32
C MET A 22 -17.26 -9.72 11.40
N ASP A 23 -18.58 -9.78 11.63
CA ASP A 23 -19.30 -11.06 11.59
C ASP A 23 -19.21 -11.63 10.17
N ASN A 24 -18.71 -12.85 10.05
CA ASN A 24 -18.66 -13.72 8.86
C ASN A 24 -17.39 -13.71 7.99
N LEU A 25 -16.20 -13.49 8.53
CA LEU A 25 -15.01 -13.97 7.83
C LEU A 25 -15.00 -15.51 7.89
N PRO A 26 -14.92 -16.23 6.75
CA PRO A 26 -14.80 -17.69 6.74
C PRO A 26 -13.41 -18.16 7.21
N LEU A 27 -12.59 -17.23 7.67
CA LEU A 27 -11.29 -17.45 8.27
C LEU A 27 -11.47 -17.74 9.76
N PRO A 28 -10.60 -18.54 10.37
CA PRO A 28 -10.56 -18.70 11.83
C PRO A 28 -9.96 -17.45 12.51
N CYS A 29 -10.32 -16.24 12.03
CA CYS A 29 -9.83 -14.97 12.55
C CYS A 29 -10.87 -13.87 12.32
N ARG A 30 -10.77 -12.82 13.12
CA ARG A 30 -11.46 -11.55 12.95
C ARG A 30 -10.43 -10.41 12.86
N ILE A 31 -10.84 -9.28 12.33
CA ILE A 31 -10.02 -8.07 12.35
C ILE A 31 -10.59 -7.16 13.44
N GLU A 32 -9.76 -6.84 14.40
CA GLU A 32 -10.03 -5.82 15.41
C GLU A 32 -9.34 -4.53 14.99
N TRP A 33 -10.11 -3.45 14.89
CA TRP A 33 -9.60 -2.13 14.58
C TRP A 33 -9.39 -1.36 15.86
N ASN A 34 -8.18 -0.86 16.06
CA ASN A 34 -7.85 0.04 17.15
C ASN A 34 -8.13 1.50 16.78
N ASN A 35 -7.95 2.42 17.71
CA ASN A 35 -8.07 3.83 17.42
C ASN A 35 -7.08 4.25 16.32
N SER A 36 -7.55 5.12 15.42
CA SER A 36 -6.66 5.73 14.44
C SER A 36 -5.76 6.76 15.10
N ASN A 37 -4.49 6.77 14.72
CA ASN A 37 -3.53 7.80 15.06
C ASN A 37 -3.38 8.77 13.89
N SER A 38 -3.09 10.03 14.15
CA SER A 38 -2.94 11.05 13.12
C SER A 38 -1.48 11.47 13.00
N LEU A 39 -1.01 11.63 11.75
CA LEU A 39 0.26 12.29 11.51
C LEU A 39 0.25 13.67 12.17
N PRO A 40 1.33 14.06 12.87
CA PRO A 40 1.41 15.34 13.53
C PRO A 40 1.52 16.49 12.50
N PRO A 41 1.09 17.70 12.85
CA PRO A 41 1.29 18.87 12.01
C PRO A 41 2.78 19.19 11.85
N LEU A 42 3.14 19.77 10.70
CA LEU A 42 4.51 20.24 10.45
C LEU A 42 4.80 21.58 11.13
N SER A 43 3.77 22.33 11.51
CA SER A 43 3.86 23.58 12.25
C SER A 43 2.64 23.75 13.16
N ASP A 44 2.77 24.57 14.20
CA ASP A 44 1.72 24.80 15.21
C ASP A 44 0.39 25.32 14.65
N ASN A 45 0.38 25.88 13.44
CA ASN A 45 -0.77 26.55 12.83
C ASN A 45 -1.41 25.76 11.66
N GLU A 46 -0.90 24.59 11.29
CA GLU A 46 -1.40 23.81 10.15
C GLU A 46 -1.74 22.37 10.56
N GLN A 47 -2.96 21.96 10.26
CA GLN A 47 -3.30 20.54 10.35
C GLN A 47 -2.58 19.76 9.24
N ASN A 48 -2.03 18.61 9.59
CA ASN A 48 -1.50 17.67 8.60
C ASN A 48 -2.64 17.18 7.70
N ARG A 49 -2.48 17.30 6.39
CA ARG A 49 -3.49 16.87 5.41
C ARG A 49 -3.31 15.41 5.00
N GLY A 50 -2.26 14.77 5.49
CA GLY A 50 -1.85 13.45 5.03
C GLY A 50 -1.13 13.47 3.69
N VAL A 51 -0.65 12.31 3.30
CA VAL A 51 0.12 12.09 2.07
C VAL A 51 -0.33 10.81 1.37
N ALA A 52 -0.31 10.81 0.04
CA ALA A 52 -0.50 9.61 -0.76
C ALA A 52 0.82 9.16 -1.37
N GLY A 53 1.01 7.86 -1.54
CA GLY A 53 2.20 7.30 -2.17
C GLY A 53 3.48 7.46 -1.35
N ALA A 54 3.39 7.66 -0.04
CA ALA A 54 4.55 7.67 0.83
C ALA A 54 5.16 6.27 0.95
N PHE A 55 6.47 6.18 1.17
CA PHE A 55 7.09 4.96 1.64
C PHE A 55 6.70 4.72 3.09
N SER A 56 6.29 3.51 3.44
CA SER A 56 6.00 3.18 4.82
C SER A 56 6.30 1.73 5.17
N GLY A 57 6.69 1.52 6.42
CA GLY A 57 7.08 0.24 6.99
C GLY A 57 7.74 0.44 8.34
N PHE A 58 8.51 -0.53 8.80
CA PHE A 58 9.20 -0.47 10.09
C PHE A 58 10.71 -0.32 9.94
N VAL A 59 11.31 0.49 10.81
CA VAL A 59 12.75 0.54 11.02
C VAL A 59 13.02 0.24 12.50
N GLY A 60 13.51 -0.94 12.78
CA GLY A 60 13.50 -1.47 14.15
C GLY A 60 12.07 -1.58 14.68
N ASN A 61 11.79 -0.88 15.78
CA ASN A 61 10.47 -0.88 16.42
C ASN A 61 9.60 0.34 16.05
N GLU A 62 10.05 1.18 15.14
CA GLU A 62 9.34 2.39 14.78
C GLU A 62 8.67 2.24 13.41
N LEU A 63 7.36 2.52 13.38
CA LEU A 63 6.64 2.76 12.12
C LEU A 63 7.17 4.04 11.51
N ILE A 64 7.50 4.00 10.22
CA ILE A 64 7.94 5.17 9.48
C ILE A 64 7.04 5.44 8.29
N ILE A 65 6.87 6.73 7.97
CA ILE A 65 6.18 7.22 6.78
C ILE A 65 7.05 8.32 6.18
N ALA A 66 7.56 8.11 4.97
CA ALA A 66 8.54 8.99 4.35
C ALA A 66 8.10 9.46 2.98
N GLY A 67 8.23 10.77 2.70
CA GLY A 67 7.81 11.35 1.44
C GLY A 67 6.30 11.34 1.24
N GLY A 68 5.86 11.08 0.01
CA GLY A 68 4.44 11.15 -0.37
C GLY A 68 4.08 12.47 -1.03
N ALA A 69 2.81 12.61 -1.40
CA ALA A 69 2.31 13.82 -2.05
C ALA A 69 0.90 14.20 -1.58
N ASN A 70 0.65 15.50 -1.54
CA ASN A 70 -0.65 16.07 -1.17
C ASN A 70 -1.03 17.28 -2.05
N PHE A 71 -2.14 17.94 -1.71
CA PHE A 71 -2.58 19.21 -2.26
C PHE A 71 -2.66 20.22 -1.10
N PRO A 72 -1.59 20.99 -0.81
CA PRO A 72 -1.52 21.82 0.39
C PRO A 72 -2.48 23.01 0.36
N ASP A 73 -2.74 23.61 -0.80
CA ASP A 73 -3.51 24.84 -0.91
C ASP A 73 -4.97 24.58 -1.26
N LYS A 74 -5.21 24.05 -2.48
CA LYS A 74 -6.53 23.85 -3.08
C LYS A 74 -6.64 22.44 -3.63
N MET A 75 -7.88 21.93 -3.76
CA MET A 75 -8.14 20.65 -4.38
C MET A 75 -7.83 20.67 -5.90
N PRO A 76 -7.58 19.53 -6.53
CA PRO A 76 -7.28 19.47 -7.97
C PRO A 76 -8.34 20.16 -8.85
N TRP A 77 -9.62 19.97 -8.54
CA TRP A 77 -10.74 20.58 -9.28
C TRP A 77 -10.91 22.09 -9.06
N GLU A 78 -10.20 22.66 -8.08
CA GLU A 78 -10.11 24.10 -7.82
C GLU A 78 -8.83 24.71 -8.40
N GLY A 79 -8.08 23.92 -9.20
CA GLY A 79 -6.79 24.33 -9.77
C GLY A 79 -5.62 24.18 -8.80
N GLY A 80 -5.77 23.41 -7.73
CA GLY A 80 -4.71 23.10 -6.78
C GLY A 80 -3.55 22.34 -7.43
N LYS A 81 -2.34 22.64 -6.98
CA LYS A 81 -1.13 21.97 -7.42
C LYS A 81 -0.71 20.90 -6.40
N LYS A 82 -0.35 19.73 -6.92
CA LYS A 82 0.21 18.67 -6.09
C LYS A 82 1.60 19.08 -5.62
N SER A 83 1.88 18.81 -4.35
CA SER A 83 3.19 18.97 -3.72
C SER A 83 3.71 17.62 -3.30
N TRP A 84 5.00 17.38 -3.46
CA TRP A 84 5.72 16.20 -3.00
C TRP A 84 6.52 16.53 -1.76
N GLU A 85 6.61 15.56 -0.84
CA GLU A 85 7.20 15.71 0.48
C GLU A 85 8.59 15.09 0.57
N ARG A 86 9.39 15.58 1.54
CA ARG A 86 10.70 15.04 1.91
C ARG A 86 10.77 14.61 3.37
N THR A 87 9.67 14.77 4.08
CA THR A 87 9.56 14.54 5.52
C THR A 87 9.53 13.06 5.84
N LEU A 88 10.20 12.67 6.92
CA LEU A 88 10.06 11.39 7.59
C LEU A 88 9.26 11.60 8.88
N TYR A 89 8.14 10.93 9.00
CA TYR A 89 7.41 10.74 10.26
C TYR A 89 7.79 9.38 10.83
N HIS A 90 7.99 9.29 12.14
CA HIS A 90 8.29 8.03 12.80
C HIS A 90 7.60 7.96 14.17
N ALA A 91 7.19 6.76 14.57
CA ALA A 91 6.53 6.55 15.86
C ALA A 91 6.73 5.14 16.40
N TYR A 92 6.83 5.01 17.72
CA TYR A 92 6.60 3.75 18.39
C TYR A 92 5.11 3.45 18.43
N THR A 93 4.74 2.22 18.11
CA THR A 93 3.34 1.78 18.01
C THR A 93 2.89 0.90 19.18
N ASP A 94 3.71 0.81 20.23
CA ASP A 94 3.45 -0.04 21.41
C ASP A 94 2.49 0.62 22.42
N THR A 95 2.10 1.87 22.18
CA THR A 95 1.16 2.66 22.99
C THR A 95 -0.09 3.02 22.18
N LEU A 96 -1.23 3.25 22.86
CA LEU A 96 -2.48 3.63 22.20
C LEU A 96 -2.35 4.94 21.42
N ASP A 97 -1.63 5.92 21.97
CA ASP A 97 -1.33 7.19 21.31
C ASP A 97 0.12 7.14 20.84
N PHE A 98 0.33 7.17 19.55
CA PHE A 98 1.66 7.13 18.95
C PHE A 98 2.45 8.39 19.32
N GLN A 99 3.67 8.17 19.79
CA GLN A 99 4.61 9.26 20.08
C GLN A 99 5.36 9.57 18.78
N TRP A 100 4.85 10.54 18.02
CA TRP A 100 5.40 10.92 16.74
C TRP A 100 6.65 11.78 16.85
N GLY A 101 7.67 11.42 16.10
CA GLY A 101 8.80 12.28 15.74
C GLY A 101 8.71 12.70 14.28
N ILE A 102 9.29 13.85 13.95
CA ILE A 102 9.33 14.42 12.60
C ILE A 102 10.77 14.76 12.25
N ILE A 103 11.22 14.37 11.08
CA ILE A 103 12.49 14.81 10.50
C ILE A 103 12.15 15.46 9.15
N THR A 104 12.14 16.78 9.14
CA THR A 104 11.93 17.54 7.90
C THR A 104 13.14 17.42 6.99
N ASP A 105 12.93 17.50 5.68
CA ASP A 105 14.01 17.40 4.67
C ASP A 105 14.88 16.14 4.79
N PHE A 106 14.33 15.05 5.31
CA PHE A 106 15.04 13.78 5.49
C PHE A 106 15.43 13.15 4.14
N LEU A 107 14.49 13.08 3.19
CA LEU A 107 14.77 12.56 1.87
C LEU A 107 15.50 13.60 1.02
N PRO A 108 16.50 13.21 0.19
CA PRO A 108 17.27 14.14 -0.63
C PRO A 108 16.43 14.80 -1.73
N ALA A 109 15.36 14.14 -2.15
CA ALA A 109 14.38 14.65 -3.11
C ALA A 109 12.96 14.46 -2.58
N ALA A 110 12.06 15.33 -2.98
CA ALA A 110 10.64 15.13 -2.75
C ALA A 110 10.16 13.99 -3.65
N ILE A 111 9.61 12.92 -3.05
CA ILE A 111 9.33 11.67 -3.76
C ILE A 111 8.06 11.00 -3.24
N ALA A 112 7.28 10.41 -4.16
CA ALA A 112 6.09 9.63 -3.85
C ALA A 112 5.89 8.49 -4.87
N TYR A 113 4.96 7.59 -4.59
CA TYR A 113 4.48 6.54 -5.52
C TYR A 113 5.55 5.52 -5.90
N GLY A 114 6.56 5.32 -5.05
CA GLY A 114 7.51 4.21 -5.13
C GLY A 114 7.00 2.97 -4.40
N VAL A 115 7.78 1.91 -4.44
CA VAL A 115 7.51 0.64 -3.76
C VAL A 115 8.26 0.58 -2.44
N SER A 116 7.60 0.13 -1.39
CA SER A 116 8.17 -0.13 -0.06
C SER A 116 8.32 -1.63 0.15
N ILE A 117 9.53 -2.07 0.47
CA ILE A 117 9.81 -3.47 0.82
C ILE A 117 10.39 -3.52 2.23
N GLN A 118 9.71 -4.24 3.12
CA GLN A 118 10.19 -4.47 4.46
C GLN A 118 11.35 -5.48 4.45
N LEU A 119 12.50 -5.07 4.96
CA LEU A 119 13.66 -5.92 5.19
C LEU A 119 13.99 -5.98 6.70
N ALA A 120 14.78 -6.93 7.11
CA ALA A 120 15.21 -7.05 8.51
C ALA A 120 16.03 -5.83 8.98
N GLU A 121 16.83 -5.26 8.10
CA GLU A 121 17.67 -4.09 8.36
C GLU A 121 16.94 -2.74 8.27
N GLY A 122 15.75 -2.70 7.67
CA GLY A 122 14.99 -1.47 7.52
C GLY A 122 13.97 -1.49 6.40
N LEU A 123 13.63 -0.33 5.87
CA LEU A 123 12.68 -0.15 4.79
C LEU A 123 13.40 0.17 3.49
N LEU A 124 13.32 -0.73 2.51
CA LEU A 124 13.82 -0.50 1.17
C LEU A 124 12.79 0.27 0.35
N CYS A 125 13.20 1.41 -0.18
CA CYS A 125 12.43 2.31 -1.01
C CYS A 125 12.91 2.19 -2.46
N ILE A 126 11.99 1.97 -3.40
CA ILE A 126 12.32 1.63 -4.78
C ILE A 126 11.54 2.50 -5.74
N GLY A 127 12.22 3.24 -6.63
CA GLY A 127 11.61 4.09 -7.61
C GLY A 127 10.78 5.21 -7.01
N GLY A 128 9.66 5.53 -7.64
CA GLY A 128 8.78 6.65 -7.29
C GLY A 128 8.93 7.80 -8.28
N CYS A 129 8.30 8.94 -7.97
CA CYS A 129 8.38 10.13 -8.82
C CYS A 129 8.28 11.43 -8.02
N ASP A 130 8.73 12.50 -8.65
CA ASP A 130 8.38 13.87 -8.30
C ASP A 130 7.41 14.48 -9.33
N MET A 131 7.29 15.79 -9.36
CA MET A 131 6.47 16.51 -10.33
C MET A 131 6.98 16.38 -11.78
N LYS A 132 8.24 16.06 -11.99
CA LYS A 132 8.93 16.16 -13.28
C LYS A 132 9.30 14.81 -13.88
N ARG A 133 9.66 13.85 -13.04
CA ARG A 133 10.21 12.57 -13.49
C ARG A 133 9.89 11.40 -12.57
N CYS A 134 9.98 10.21 -13.10
CA CYS A 134 10.13 8.99 -12.32
C CYS A 134 11.61 8.75 -11.97
N PHE A 135 11.85 7.98 -10.91
CA PHE A 135 13.18 7.65 -10.40
C PHE A 135 13.46 6.16 -10.59
N ASP A 136 14.71 5.83 -10.79
CA ASP A 136 15.27 4.47 -10.77
C ASP A 136 16.06 4.19 -9.48
N ASP A 137 16.14 5.17 -8.59
CA ASP A 137 16.83 5.06 -7.32
C ASP A 137 16.25 3.95 -6.44
N VAL A 138 17.15 3.22 -5.77
CA VAL A 138 16.84 2.24 -4.73
C VAL A 138 17.66 2.59 -3.50
N PHE A 139 17.01 2.83 -2.38
CA PHE A 139 17.68 3.20 -1.14
C PHE A 139 17.01 2.57 0.08
N LEU A 140 17.82 2.30 1.10
CA LEU A 140 17.37 1.76 2.38
C LEU A 140 17.25 2.88 3.41
N ILE A 141 16.11 2.98 4.06
CA ILE A 141 15.96 3.75 5.31
C ILE A 141 16.25 2.79 6.46
N TYR A 142 17.26 3.09 7.26
CA TYR A 142 17.68 2.27 8.40
C TYR A 142 18.04 3.14 9.61
N LYS A 143 18.34 2.52 10.74
CA LYS A 143 18.73 3.23 11.96
C LYS A 143 20.09 2.75 12.46
N GLU A 144 20.98 3.68 12.73
CA GLU A 144 22.29 3.40 13.28
C GLU A 144 22.60 4.36 14.42
N GLY A 145 22.95 3.84 15.59
CA GLY A 145 23.19 4.66 16.77
C GLY A 145 21.99 5.48 17.22
N GLY A 146 20.76 5.00 16.95
CA GLY A 146 19.53 5.73 17.26
C GLY A 146 19.11 6.78 16.23
N VAL A 147 19.88 6.99 15.16
CA VAL A 147 19.66 8.01 14.13
C VAL A 147 19.20 7.34 12.83
N PHE A 148 18.15 7.87 12.19
CA PHE A 148 17.72 7.44 10.86
C PHE A 148 18.74 7.89 9.80
N LYS A 149 19.05 6.97 8.89
CA LYS A 149 20.03 7.15 7.81
C LYS A 149 19.48 6.58 6.50
N LEU A 150 20.14 6.96 5.41
CA LEU A 150 19.92 6.43 4.07
C LEU A 150 21.16 5.69 3.59
N SER A 151 20.97 4.51 2.99
CA SER A 151 22.02 3.81 2.22
C SER A 151 21.58 3.68 0.77
N TYR A 152 22.47 4.02 -0.14
CA TYR A 152 22.34 3.87 -1.59
C TYR A 152 23.17 2.71 -2.14
N ASP A 153 23.61 1.79 -1.28
CA ASP A 153 24.39 0.60 -1.66
C ASP A 153 23.49 -0.50 -2.28
N TRP A 154 22.57 -0.07 -3.14
CA TRP A 154 21.60 -0.90 -3.82
C TRP A 154 21.66 -0.66 -5.33
N PRO A 155 21.49 -1.71 -6.17
CA PRO A 155 21.42 -1.51 -7.61
C PRO A 155 20.18 -0.73 -7.99
N SER A 156 20.32 0.31 -8.82
CA SER A 156 19.18 1.04 -9.41
C SER A 156 18.32 0.13 -10.27
N LEU A 157 17.03 0.46 -10.37
CA LEU A 157 16.13 -0.20 -11.32
C LEU A 157 16.66 -0.08 -12.77
N PRO A 158 16.38 -1.04 -13.64
CA PRO A 158 16.76 -0.96 -15.06
C PRO A 158 16.16 0.23 -15.80
N VAL A 159 15.00 0.70 -15.33
CA VAL A 159 14.27 1.87 -15.84
C VAL A 159 13.64 2.62 -14.66
N PRO A 160 13.43 3.94 -14.77
CA PRO A 160 12.70 4.67 -13.72
C PRO A 160 11.24 4.19 -13.67
N LEU A 161 10.71 3.97 -12.45
CA LEU A 161 9.34 3.49 -12.28
C LEU A 161 8.63 4.21 -11.13
N ALA A 162 7.42 4.67 -11.39
CA ALA A 162 6.44 5.08 -10.38
C ALA A 162 5.16 4.24 -10.50
N ASN A 163 4.34 4.20 -9.45
CA ASN A 163 3.08 3.46 -9.42
C ASN A 163 3.21 1.96 -9.75
N ALA A 164 4.43 1.43 -9.62
CA ALA A 164 4.68 -0.01 -9.65
C ALA A 164 4.25 -0.64 -8.33
N THR A 165 4.18 -1.96 -8.32
CA THR A 165 3.95 -2.74 -7.11
C THR A 165 5.07 -3.78 -6.93
N GLY A 166 5.27 -4.27 -5.71
CA GLY A 166 6.31 -5.26 -5.47
C GLY A 166 6.14 -6.00 -4.16
N ALA A 167 6.83 -7.13 -4.04
CA ALA A 167 6.87 -7.93 -2.83
C ALA A 167 8.20 -8.69 -2.69
N LEU A 168 8.55 -9.02 -1.45
CA LEU A 168 9.65 -9.92 -1.13
C LEU A 168 9.13 -11.36 -1.11
N LEU A 169 9.79 -12.25 -1.83
CA LEU A 169 9.49 -13.69 -1.89
C LEU A 169 10.79 -14.49 -1.92
N ASN A 170 11.00 -15.36 -0.93
CA ASN A 170 12.17 -16.26 -0.88
C ASN A 170 13.49 -15.51 -1.11
N ASN A 171 13.74 -14.45 -0.34
CA ASN A 171 14.93 -13.60 -0.42
C ASN A 171 15.16 -12.93 -1.80
N LYS A 172 14.07 -12.74 -2.56
CA LYS A 172 14.06 -12.03 -3.85
C LYS A 172 12.99 -10.97 -3.87
N ILE A 173 13.33 -9.78 -4.34
CA ILE A 173 12.40 -8.68 -4.51
C ILE A 173 11.88 -8.70 -5.93
N TYR A 174 10.55 -8.75 -6.09
CA TYR A 174 9.87 -8.66 -7.37
C TYR A 174 9.19 -7.31 -7.51
N ILE A 175 9.33 -6.69 -8.68
CA ILE A 175 8.69 -5.41 -9.05
C ILE A 175 7.91 -5.62 -10.34
N ALA A 176 6.64 -5.20 -10.36
CA ALA A 176 5.74 -5.38 -11.49
C ALA A 176 5.01 -4.10 -11.89
N GLY A 177 4.87 -3.87 -13.19
CA GLY A 177 4.12 -2.77 -13.78
C GLY A 177 4.72 -1.40 -13.51
N GLY A 178 3.85 -0.40 -13.36
CA GLY A 178 4.22 0.99 -13.15
C GLY A 178 4.21 1.83 -14.42
N GLN A 179 4.84 2.99 -14.36
CA GLN A 179 5.04 3.93 -15.45
C GLN A 179 6.45 4.50 -15.40
N GLU A 180 7.04 4.75 -16.57
CA GLU A 180 8.41 5.27 -16.67
C GLU A 180 8.47 6.80 -16.69
N LYS A 181 7.38 7.47 -17.03
CA LYS A 181 7.32 8.92 -17.20
C LYS A 181 6.09 9.50 -16.52
N MET A 182 6.21 10.74 -16.03
CA MET A 182 5.09 11.50 -15.44
C MET A 182 4.26 12.23 -16.50
N ILE A 183 4.85 12.54 -17.65
CA ILE A 183 4.19 13.17 -18.78
C ILE A 183 4.04 12.12 -19.88
N GLU A 184 2.93 12.10 -20.60
CA GLU A 184 2.58 11.06 -21.57
C GLU A 184 2.53 9.69 -20.87
N GLU A 185 1.76 9.63 -19.82
CA GLU A 185 1.62 8.46 -18.99
C GLU A 185 1.22 7.24 -19.80
N GLU A 186 2.04 6.20 -19.74
CA GLU A 186 1.71 4.86 -20.19
C GLU A 186 2.04 3.85 -19.10
N ALA A 187 1.11 2.94 -18.86
CA ALA A 187 1.37 1.81 -18.00
C ALA A 187 2.34 0.84 -18.68
N THR A 188 3.15 0.16 -17.88
CA THR A 188 4.10 -0.84 -18.38
C THR A 188 3.71 -2.24 -17.92
N ASN A 189 4.31 -3.25 -18.55
CA ASN A 189 4.25 -4.65 -18.13
C ASN A 189 5.62 -5.16 -17.69
N HIS A 190 6.49 -4.28 -17.24
CA HIS A 190 7.78 -4.68 -16.67
C HIS A 190 7.61 -5.64 -15.50
N PHE A 191 8.48 -6.63 -15.46
CA PHE A 191 8.59 -7.53 -14.33
C PHE A 191 10.07 -7.79 -14.06
N PHE A 192 10.55 -7.31 -12.91
CA PHE A 192 11.95 -7.39 -12.51
C PHE A 192 12.10 -8.18 -11.22
N VAL A 193 13.25 -8.83 -11.05
CA VAL A 193 13.64 -9.49 -9.81
C VAL A 193 15.04 -9.04 -9.40
N LEU A 194 15.23 -8.79 -8.10
CA LEU A 194 16.54 -8.62 -7.45
C LEU A 194 16.72 -9.77 -6.45
N ASP A 195 17.77 -10.56 -6.67
CA ASP A 195 18.18 -11.63 -5.75
C ASP A 195 19.05 -11.02 -4.64
N LEU A 196 18.60 -11.07 -3.41
CA LEU A 196 19.30 -10.47 -2.27
C LEU A 196 20.60 -11.19 -1.91
N ASP A 197 20.74 -12.47 -2.26
CA ASP A 197 21.99 -13.22 -2.09
C ASP A 197 23.04 -12.84 -3.15
N ARG A 198 22.62 -12.16 -4.22
CA ARG A 198 23.46 -11.78 -5.35
C ARG A 198 23.18 -10.35 -5.82
N LYS A 199 23.05 -9.42 -4.89
CA LYS A 199 22.75 -8.00 -5.20
C LYS A 199 23.75 -7.37 -6.19
N ASP A 200 24.98 -7.85 -6.20
CA ASP A 200 26.03 -7.43 -7.14
C ASP A 200 25.68 -7.70 -8.61
N LYS A 201 24.76 -8.61 -8.89
CA LYS A 201 24.28 -8.89 -10.27
C LYS A 201 23.22 -7.92 -10.76
N GLY A 202 22.66 -7.11 -9.83
CA GLY A 202 21.59 -6.17 -10.17
C GLY A 202 20.27 -6.84 -10.47
N TRP A 203 19.34 -6.05 -10.98
CA TRP A 203 18.01 -6.47 -11.38
C TRP A 203 18.02 -7.28 -12.67
N VAL A 204 17.19 -8.30 -12.71
CA VAL A 204 16.99 -9.15 -13.89
C VAL A 204 15.55 -9.00 -14.39
N ALA A 205 15.37 -8.77 -15.68
CA ALA A 205 14.05 -8.79 -16.31
C ALA A 205 13.54 -10.21 -16.46
N LEU A 206 12.29 -10.43 -16.05
CA LEU A 206 11.58 -11.70 -16.16
C LEU A 206 10.46 -11.62 -17.20
N PRO A 207 9.95 -12.76 -17.68
CA PRO A 207 8.76 -12.78 -18.53
C PRO A 207 7.59 -12.09 -17.84
N SER A 208 6.90 -11.23 -18.58
CA SER A 208 5.69 -10.55 -18.12
C SER A 208 4.49 -11.50 -18.07
N TRP A 209 3.44 -11.10 -17.36
CA TRP A 209 2.14 -11.79 -17.40
C TRP A 209 1.46 -11.62 -18.76
N ASP A 210 0.56 -12.52 -19.07
CA ASP A 210 -0.31 -12.42 -20.24
C ASP A 210 -1.53 -11.55 -19.88
N GLY A 211 -1.48 -10.26 -20.24
CA GLY A 211 -2.51 -9.28 -19.92
C GLY A 211 -2.05 -7.85 -20.14
N ASN A 212 -2.91 -6.89 -19.84
CA ASN A 212 -2.65 -5.48 -20.06
C ASN A 212 -1.52 -4.93 -19.16
N PRO A 213 -0.74 -3.95 -19.67
CA PRO A 213 0.12 -3.11 -18.85
C PRO A 213 -0.67 -2.47 -17.71
N ARG A 214 -0.01 -2.24 -16.57
CA ARG A 214 -0.70 -1.69 -15.39
C ARG A 214 0.17 -0.86 -14.46
N GLY A 215 -0.37 0.24 -14.00
CA GLY A 215 0.07 0.92 -12.79
C GLY A 215 -0.94 0.75 -11.68
N TYR A 216 -0.57 1.09 -10.45
CA TYR A 216 -1.44 1.02 -9.27
C TYR A 216 -2.02 -0.37 -8.99
N ALA A 217 -1.33 -1.42 -9.41
CA ALA A 217 -1.70 -2.79 -9.08
C ALA A 217 -1.43 -3.10 -7.61
N VAL A 218 -2.06 -4.14 -7.10
CA VAL A 218 -1.79 -4.69 -5.77
C VAL A 218 -1.02 -5.98 -5.91
N SER A 219 0.05 -6.14 -5.13
CA SER A 219 0.82 -7.39 -5.09
C SER A 219 1.02 -7.87 -3.66
N VAL A 220 1.12 -9.19 -3.53
CA VAL A 220 1.57 -9.88 -2.32
C VAL A 220 2.45 -11.06 -2.69
N ALA A 221 3.24 -11.52 -1.75
CA ALA A 221 4.01 -12.76 -1.87
C ALA A 221 3.48 -13.81 -0.91
N PHE A 222 3.41 -15.03 -1.39
CA PHE A 222 3.12 -16.23 -0.62
C PHE A 222 4.39 -17.10 -0.61
N GLU A 223 5.00 -17.30 0.53
CA GLU A 223 6.23 -18.11 0.65
C GLU A 223 5.92 -19.58 0.90
N ASP A 224 4.94 -19.84 1.73
CA ASP A 224 4.54 -21.17 2.17
C ASP A 224 3.20 -21.60 1.59
N GLY A 225 2.84 -22.88 1.81
CA GLY A 225 1.54 -23.41 1.42
C GLY A 225 1.55 -24.10 0.06
N LYS A 226 0.35 -24.39 -0.46
CA LYS A 226 0.18 -25.18 -1.68
C LYS A 226 0.45 -24.37 -2.97
N TYR A 227 0.35 -23.06 -2.92
CA TYR A 227 0.47 -22.17 -4.07
C TYR A 227 1.43 -20.99 -3.80
N PRO A 228 2.72 -21.26 -3.49
CA PRO A 228 3.68 -20.18 -3.30
C PRO A 228 3.86 -19.38 -4.58
N GLY A 229 4.20 -18.10 -4.46
CA GLY A 229 4.46 -17.26 -5.61
C GLY A 229 4.24 -15.78 -5.36
N PHE A 230 4.52 -15.00 -6.39
CA PHE A 230 4.20 -13.58 -6.44
C PHE A 230 2.82 -13.40 -7.09
N TYR A 231 1.93 -12.70 -6.42
CA TYR A 231 0.56 -12.46 -6.88
C TYR A 231 0.40 -10.99 -7.28
N LEU A 232 -0.24 -10.77 -8.42
CA LEU A 232 -0.49 -9.45 -9.02
C LEU A 232 -1.98 -9.32 -9.33
N PHE A 233 -2.61 -8.25 -8.83
CA PHE A 233 -4.05 -8.05 -8.96
C PHE A 233 -4.39 -6.66 -9.46
N SER A 234 -5.41 -6.56 -10.34
CA SER A 234 -6.02 -5.30 -10.71
C SER A 234 -5.01 -4.28 -11.26
N GLY A 235 -5.25 -3.02 -11.00
CA GLY A 235 -4.46 -1.90 -11.47
C GLY A 235 -5.20 -1.07 -12.51
N ARG A 236 -4.48 -0.17 -13.13
CA ARG A 236 -4.98 0.71 -14.16
C ARG A 236 -4.14 0.59 -15.43
N ASP A 237 -4.75 0.16 -16.54
CA ASP A 237 -4.20 0.36 -17.87
C ASP A 237 -4.49 1.80 -18.30
N TYR A 238 -3.49 2.51 -18.75
CA TYR A 238 -3.62 3.84 -19.32
C TYR A 238 -2.54 4.05 -20.37
N ARG A 239 -2.90 4.78 -21.42
CA ARG A 239 -2.08 4.94 -22.62
C ARG A 239 -2.07 6.38 -23.09
N SER A 240 -1.03 6.76 -23.77
CA SER A 240 -0.85 8.10 -24.37
C SER A 240 -2.02 8.52 -25.29
N SER A 241 -2.78 7.56 -25.82
CA SER A 241 -4.02 7.79 -26.56
C SER A 241 -5.18 8.35 -25.73
N GLY A 242 -5.04 8.43 -24.39
CA GLY A 242 -6.10 8.79 -23.45
C GLY A 242 -6.97 7.62 -23.00
N TYR A 243 -6.68 6.40 -23.45
CA TYR A 243 -7.36 5.20 -22.93
C TYR A 243 -7.01 4.97 -21.45
N VAL A 244 -8.03 4.73 -20.64
CA VAL A 244 -7.88 4.44 -19.20
C VAL A 244 -8.90 3.38 -18.79
N GLU A 245 -8.43 2.31 -18.16
CA GLU A 245 -9.27 1.22 -17.66
C GLU A 245 -8.80 0.73 -16.29
N VAL A 246 -9.74 0.46 -15.38
CA VAL A 246 -9.48 -0.30 -14.16
C VAL A 246 -9.50 -1.78 -14.52
N LEU A 247 -8.35 -2.43 -14.34
CA LEU A 247 -8.21 -3.86 -14.59
C LEU A 247 -8.81 -4.67 -13.45
N THR A 248 -9.37 -5.82 -13.80
CA THR A 248 -10.11 -6.69 -12.87
C THR A 248 -9.63 -8.14 -12.88
N ASP A 249 -8.47 -8.36 -13.49
CA ASP A 249 -7.80 -9.66 -13.55
C ASP A 249 -6.79 -9.83 -12.40
N GLY A 250 -6.36 -11.05 -12.20
CA GLY A 250 -5.30 -11.41 -11.29
C GLY A 250 -4.38 -12.46 -11.90
N HIS A 251 -3.12 -12.44 -11.48
CA HIS A 251 -2.08 -13.35 -11.97
C HIS A 251 -1.21 -13.84 -10.83
N ARG A 252 -0.73 -15.08 -10.91
CA ARG A 252 0.27 -15.66 -10.03
C ARG A 252 1.51 -16.02 -10.83
N TYR A 253 2.65 -15.54 -10.40
CA TYR A 253 3.96 -15.96 -10.90
C TYR A 253 4.53 -17.04 -9.98
N ASP A 254 4.94 -18.15 -10.59
CA ASP A 254 5.61 -19.26 -9.93
C ASP A 254 7.12 -19.19 -10.26
N PRO A 255 7.98 -18.85 -9.28
CA PRO A 255 9.40 -18.68 -9.52
C PRO A 255 10.14 -19.98 -9.84
N ASP A 256 9.64 -21.14 -9.41
CA ASP A 256 10.31 -22.43 -9.61
C ASP A 256 10.25 -22.86 -11.08
N ILE A 257 9.16 -22.52 -11.75
CA ILE A 257 8.95 -22.84 -13.16
C ILE A 257 9.00 -21.61 -14.09
N ASN A 258 9.30 -20.42 -13.51
CA ASN A 258 9.37 -19.15 -14.23
C ASN A 258 8.14 -18.88 -15.10
N ARG A 259 6.94 -19.00 -14.52
CA ARG A 259 5.68 -18.96 -15.29
C ARG A 259 4.58 -18.21 -14.54
N TRP A 260 3.84 -17.42 -15.31
CA TRP A 260 2.58 -16.81 -14.88
C TRP A 260 1.39 -17.73 -15.13
N THR A 261 0.41 -17.65 -14.23
CA THR A 261 -0.91 -18.28 -14.34
C THR A 261 -1.96 -17.23 -14.06
N GLN A 262 -2.92 -17.08 -14.96
CA GLN A 262 -4.07 -16.20 -14.71
C GLN A 262 -4.98 -16.82 -13.65
N LEU A 263 -5.42 -16.00 -12.70
CA LEU A 263 -6.33 -16.40 -11.63
C LEU A 263 -7.78 -16.24 -12.10
N GLN A 264 -8.67 -17.04 -11.51
CA GLN A 264 -10.10 -16.87 -11.71
C GLN A 264 -10.64 -15.88 -10.69
N GLY A 265 -11.45 -14.92 -11.15
CA GLY A 265 -12.06 -13.94 -10.28
C GLY A 265 -12.14 -12.56 -10.91
N PHE A 266 -12.77 -11.65 -10.17
CA PHE A 266 -12.93 -10.24 -10.52
C PHE A 266 -12.32 -9.43 -9.39
N PHE A 267 -11.20 -8.77 -9.63
CA PHE A 267 -10.37 -8.13 -8.62
C PHE A 267 -10.30 -6.59 -8.77
N PRO A 268 -11.37 -5.84 -8.60
CA PRO A 268 -11.35 -4.39 -8.75
C PRO A 268 -10.76 -3.71 -7.49
N VAL A 269 -9.47 -3.91 -7.26
CA VAL A 269 -8.75 -3.45 -6.05
C VAL A 269 -7.63 -2.45 -6.36
N MET A 270 -7.71 -1.75 -7.50
CA MET A 270 -6.69 -0.79 -7.92
C MET A 270 -6.28 0.15 -6.79
N ALA A 271 -4.99 0.34 -6.61
CA ALA A 271 -4.38 1.21 -5.59
C ALA A 271 -4.76 0.89 -4.13
N GLY A 272 -5.46 -0.22 -3.87
CA GLY A 272 -5.73 -0.73 -2.53
C GLY A 272 -4.49 -1.34 -1.88
N THR A 273 -4.67 -1.88 -0.68
CA THR A 273 -3.63 -2.62 0.04
C THR A 273 -4.05 -4.07 0.27
N ALA A 274 -3.07 -4.95 0.45
CA ALA A 274 -3.35 -6.34 0.78
C ALA A 274 -2.28 -6.91 1.71
N LEU A 275 -2.66 -7.94 2.46
CA LEU A 275 -1.74 -8.76 3.24
C LEU A 275 -2.09 -10.24 3.09
N VAL A 276 -1.13 -11.09 3.43
CA VAL A 276 -1.32 -12.52 3.55
C VAL A 276 -1.66 -12.86 5.00
N ASN A 277 -2.71 -13.62 5.20
CA ASN A 277 -3.07 -14.18 6.50
C ASN A 277 -3.39 -15.66 6.38
N LEU A 278 -2.59 -16.51 7.01
CA LEU A 278 -2.62 -17.95 6.81
C LEU A 278 -2.53 -18.29 5.31
N ASP A 279 -3.49 -19.04 4.80
CA ASP A 279 -3.55 -19.46 3.39
C ASP A 279 -4.41 -18.52 2.50
N ASN A 280 -4.65 -17.27 2.93
CA ASN A 280 -5.53 -16.34 2.22
C ASN A 280 -4.88 -14.97 2.01
N ILE A 281 -5.37 -14.27 0.99
CA ILE A 281 -5.02 -12.87 0.72
C ILE A 281 -6.19 -11.99 1.13
N VAL A 282 -5.93 -11.03 2.00
CA VAL A 282 -6.92 -10.07 2.50
C VAL A 282 -6.65 -8.72 1.87
N PHE A 283 -7.60 -8.22 1.10
CA PHE A 283 -7.57 -6.90 0.46
C PHE A 283 -8.35 -5.88 1.27
N PHE A 284 -7.84 -4.67 1.33
CA PHE A 284 -8.48 -3.53 1.99
C PHE A 284 -8.73 -2.43 0.98
N GLY A 285 -10.00 -2.06 0.79
CA GLY A 285 -10.42 -0.98 -0.10
C GLY A 285 -10.02 -1.20 -1.55
N GLY A 286 -9.66 -0.12 -2.20
CA GLY A 286 -9.31 -0.06 -3.61
C GLY A 286 -10.28 0.81 -4.41
N VAL A 287 -9.97 0.98 -5.70
CA VAL A 287 -10.77 1.72 -6.66
C VAL A 287 -11.31 0.73 -7.67
N ALA A 288 -12.63 0.49 -7.65
CA ALA A 288 -13.29 -0.37 -8.62
C ALA A 288 -13.75 0.39 -9.87
N LYS A 289 -13.95 1.70 -9.76
CA LYS A 289 -14.45 2.54 -10.85
C LYS A 289 -13.83 3.93 -10.78
N LEU A 290 -13.38 4.42 -11.93
CA LEU A 290 -12.89 5.80 -12.06
C LEU A 290 -14.08 6.74 -12.18
N LEU A 291 -14.19 7.68 -11.25
CA LEU A 291 -15.14 8.77 -11.24
C LEU A 291 -14.38 10.10 -11.21
N PRO A 292 -14.93 11.18 -11.80
CA PRO A 292 -14.32 12.49 -11.72
C PRO A 292 -14.11 12.94 -10.27
N GLY A 293 -12.97 13.58 -10.00
CA GLY A 293 -12.69 14.16 -8.68
C GLY A 293 -13.58 15.38 -8.43
N SER A 294 -14.28 15.38 -7.29
CA SER A 294 -15.11 16.50 -6.82
C SER A 294 -15.40 16.34 -5.31
N TYR A 295 -15.97 17.34 -4.68
CA TYR A 295 -16.50 17.23 -3.31
C TYR A 295 -17.63 16.19 -3.19
N GLU A 296 -18.40 16.01 -4.25
CA GLU A 296 -19.53 15.07 -4.32
C GLU A 296 -19.11 13.62 -4.60
N HIS A 297 -17.81 13.37 -4.87
CA HIS A 297 -17.30 12.02 -5.04
C HIS A 297 -17.61 11.17 -3.81
N PRO A 298 -18.21 9.97 -3.95
CA PRO A 298 -18.66 9.15 -2.81
C PRO A 298 -17.53 8.67 -1.90
N GLY A 299 -16.31 8.73 -2.36
CA GLY A 299 -15.13 8.10 -1.74
C GLY A 299 -14.75 6.82 -2.48
N PHE A 300 -13.62 6.25 -2.07
CA PHE A 300 -13.21 4.94 -2.53
C PHE A 300 -13.88 3.84 -1.71
N GLU A 301 -13.73 2.59 -2.13
CA GLU A 301 -14.41 1.48 -1.46
C GLU A 301 -13.86 1.26 -0.04
N ASN A 302 -14.77 0.95 0.87
CA ASN A 302 -14.45 0.54 2.24
C ASN A 302 -14.70 -0.97 2.44
N ILE A 303 -14.38 -1.77 1.43
CA ILE A 303 -14.63 -3.20 1.40
C ILE A 303 -13.36 -3.97 1.77
N ILE A 304 -13.51 -5.03 2.56
CA ILE A 304 -12.52 -6.09 2.71
C ILE A 304 -12.95 -7.24 1.81
N ARG A 305 -12.00 -7.76 1.04
CA ARG A 305 -12.19 -8.98 0.25
C ARG A 305 -11.14 -10.01 0.64
N VAL A 306 -11.56 -11.25 0.75
CA VAL A 306 -10.67 -12.37 1.06
C VAL A 306 -10.66 -13.33 -0.12
N TYR A 307 -9.48 -13.54 -0.65
CA TYR A 307 -9.23 -14.49 -1.74
C TYR A 307 -8.44 -15.69 -1.22
N SER A 308 -8.90 -16.89 -1.57
CA SER A 308 -8.20 -18.14 -1.26
C SER A 308 -7.46 -18.65 -2.50
N PRO A 309 -6.13 -18.68 -2.50
CA PRO A 309 -5.34 -19.32 -3.55
C PRO A 309 -5.67 -20.81 -3.73
N MET A 310 -6.08 -21.48 -2.67
CA MET A 310 -6.41 -22.91 -2.71
C MET A 310 -7.65 -23.22 -3.56
N SER A 311 -8.71 -22.44 -3.40
CA SER A 311 -9.94 -22.57 -4.18
C SER A 311 -9.94 -21.74 -5.45
N ASN A 312 -8.95 -20.83 -5.61
CA ASN A 312 -8.84 -19.87 -6.70
C ASN A 312 -10.12 -19.01 -6.84
N THR A 313 -10.65 -18.54 -5.71
CA THR A 313 -11.89 -17.75 -5.67
C THR A 313 -11.94 -16.82 -4.45
N PHE A 314 -12.80 -15.81 -4.50
CA PHE A 314 -13.18 -15.06 -3.31
C PHE A 314 -14.02 -15.93 -2.37
N VAL A 315 -13.67 -15.90 -1.10
CA VAL A 315 -14.34 -16.69 -0.05
C VAL A 315 -15.11 -15.82 0.92
N HIS A 316 -14.85 -14.51 0.93
CA HIS A 316 -15.54 -13.57 1.80
C HIS A 316 -15.45 -12.13 1.31
N GLU A 317 -16.48 -11.33 1.63
CA GLU A 317 -16.50 -9.87 1.51
C GLU A 317 -17.11 -9.25 2.77
N GLY A 318 -16.51 -8.16 3.27
CA GLY A 318 -16.96 -7.42 4.44
C GLY A 318 -16.76 -5.92 4.29
N ILE A 319 -17.23 -5.15 5.27
CA ILE A 319 -17.17 -3.68 5.25
C ILE A 319 -16.27 -3.19 6.37
N VAL A 320 -15.36 -2.27 6.06
CA VAL A 320 -14.58 -1.49 7.03
C VAL A 320 -15.43 -0.30 7.48
N PRO A 321 -15.45 0.05 8.77
CA PRO A 321 -16.32 1.11 9.29
C PRO A 321 -15.83 2.54 8.97
N PHE A 322 -14.77 2.68 8.20
CA PHE A 322 -14.20 3.98 7.81
C PHE A 322 -13.77 3.95 6.33
N PRO A 323 -13.56 5.10 5.68
CA PRO A 323 -13.00 5.15 4.34
C PRO A 323 -11.58 4.57 4.32
N VAL A 324 -11.36 3.49 3.58
CA VAL A 324 -10.03 2.90 3.44
C VAL A 324 -9.22 3.74 2.46
N PRO A 325 -8.07 4.27 2.89
CA PRO A 325 -7.23 5.03 1.98
C PRO A 325 -6.60 4.13 0.91
N VAL A 326 -6.47 4.67 -0.28
CA VAL A 326 -5.75 4.06 -1.41
C VAL A 326 -4.44 4.80 -1.67
N THR A 327 -3.64 4.32 -2.63
CA THR A 327 -2.29 4.86 -2.90
C THR A 327 -1.46 4.99 -1.62
N THR A 328 -1.47 3.94 -0.85
CA THR A 328 -0.75 3.81 0.42
C THR A 328 -0.18 2.40 0.54
N ASN A 329 0.64 2.19 1.55
CA ASN A 329 1.17 0.87 1.90
C ASN A 329 0.52 0.34 3.17
N ILE A 330 0.62 -0.96 3.35
CA ILE A 330 0.31 -1.64 4.60
C ILE A 330 1.64 -2.06 5.25
N ALA A 331 1.88 -1.58 6.46
CA ALA A 331 3.01 -2.00 7.27
C ALA A 331 2.57 -3.10 8.23
N ILE A 332 3.35 -4.15 8.37
CA ILE A 332 2.98 -5.32 9.19
C ILE A 332 4.07 -5.54 10.23
N ARG A 333 3.65 -5.79 11.47
CA ARG A 333 4.53 -6.19 12.56
C ARG A 333 3.79 -7.14 13.50
N GLU A 334 4.30 -8.35 13.63
CA GLU A 334 3.66 -9.41 14.41
C GLU A 334 2.24 -9.70 13.88
N ASN A 335 1.24 -9.63 14.74
CA ASN A 335 -0.18 -9.82 14.37
C ASN A 335 -0.92 -8.50 14.10
N LYS A 336 -0.21 -7.37 14.09
CA LYS A 336 -0.74 -6.04 13.79
C LYS A 336 -0.36 -5.58 12.40
N PHE A 337 -1.24 -4.79 11.80
CA PHE A 337 -0.98 -4.10 10.55
C PHE A 337 -1.43 -2.65 10.62
N TYR A 338 -0.81 -1.80 9.80
CA TYR A 338 -1.02 -0.35 9.79
C TYR A 338 -1.25 0.10 8.36
N ILE A 339 -2.43 0.70 8.09
CA ILE A 339 -2.71 1.38 6.83
C ILE A 339 -2.38 2.86 7.03
N THR A 340 -1.36 3.32 6.32
CA THR A 340 -0.67 4.58 6.66
C THR A 340 -1.09 5.71 5.75
N SER A 341 -1.89 6.68 6.24
CA SER A 341 -2.28 7.85 5.45
C SER A 341 -2.89 7.43 4.10
N GLY A 342 -2.87 8.28 3.08
CA GLY A 342 -3.34 7.96 1.74
C GLY A 342 -4.55 8.76 1.31
N GLU A 343 -5.14 8.37 0.21
CA GLU A 343 -6.20 9.09 -0.49
C GLU A 343 -7.55 8.40 -0.28
N ILE A 344 -8.57 9.13 0.17
CA ILE A 344 -9.93 8.59 0.42
C ILE A 344 -10.94 9.01 -0.66
N LYS A 345 -10.62 10.02 -1.42
CA LYS A 345 -11.30 10.51 -2.64
C LYS A 345 -10.23 11.06 -3.58
N PRO A 346 -10.47 11.15 -4.88
CA PRO A 346 -9.52 11.79 -5.78
C PRO A 346 -9.11 13.17 -5.25
N GLY A 347 -7.82 13.37 -4.97
CA GLY A 347 -7.30 14.63 -4.43
C GLY A 347 -7.39 14.82 -2.92
N ILE A 348 -8.19 14.07 -2.19
CA ILE A 348 -8.35 14.22 -0.74
C ILE A 348 -7.56 13.16 0.00
N ARG A 349 -6.53 13.58 0.74
CA ARG A 349 -5.71 12.76 1.61
C ARG A 349 -6.17 12.89 3.06
N ILE A 350 -5.81 11.91 3.87
CA ILE A 350 -6.04 11.94 5.31
C ILE A 350 -4.75 11.63 6.06
N PRO A 351 -4.52 12.30 7.20
CA PRO A 351 -3.33 12.04 8.01
C PRO A 351 -3.45 10.78 8.90
N LEU A 352 -4.57 10.07 8.82
CA LEU A 352 -4.86 8.97 9.73
C LEU A 352 -4.03 7.74 9.40
N VAL A 353 -3.56 7.08 10.44
CA VAL A 353 -2.95 5.75 10.43
C VAL A 353 -3.91 4.81 11.15
N TYR A 354 -4.46 3.86 10.43
CA TYR A 354 -5.36 2.87 10.99
C TYR A 354 -4.57 1.64 11.43
N GLU A 355 -4.70 1.27 12.70
CA GLU A 355 -4.15 0.03 13.24
C GLU A 355 -5.22 -1.05 13.23
N GLY A 356 -4.91 -2.19 12.64
CA GLY A 356 -5.71 -3.39 12.71
C GLY A 356 -4.91 -4.54 13.31
N GLN A 357 -5.62 -5.45 13.97
CA GLN A 357 -5.06 -6.67 14.51
C GLN A 357 -5.85 -7.89 14.01
N ILE A 358 -5.12 -8.91 13.57
CA ILE A 358 -5.74 -10.18 13.20
C ILE A 358 -5.77 -11.07 14.43
N VAL A 359 -6.97 -11.44 14.86
CA VAL A 359 -7.22 -12.23 16.08
C VAL A 359 -7.84 -13.57 15.67
N PRO A 360 -7.28 -14.72 16.12
CA PRO A 360 -7.93 -16.01 15.90
C PRO A 360 -9.33 -16.03 16.53
N LEU A 361 -10.29 -16.68 15.88
CA LEU A 361 -11.57 -16.96 16.51
C LEU A 361 -11.36 -18.04 17.58
N GLU A 362 -11.85 -17.80 18.77
CA GLU A 362 -11.92 -18.84 19.81
C GLU A 362 -12.81 -19.98 19.29
N GLN A 363 -12.29 -21.21 19.36
CA GLN A 363 -13.00 -22.43 18.96
C GLN A 363 -14.07 -22.80 19.99
#